data_42dd5a7d45ab593d033d38a73b9d777f
#
_entry.id   42dd5a7d45ab593d033d38a73b9d777f
#
_cell.length_a   1.000
_cell.length_b   1.000
_cell.length_c   1.000
_cell.angle_alpha   90.00
_cell.angle_beta   90.00
_cell.angle_gamma   90.00
#
_symmetry.space_group_name_H-M   'P 1'
#
loop_
_entity.id
_entity.type
_entity.pdbx_description
1 polymer ?
#
loop_
_entity_poly.entity_id
_entity_poly.type
_entity_poly.pdbx_seq_one_letter_code
_entity_poly.pdbx_strand_id
1 'polypeptide(L)'
;MLDVAVAYSRYQFLGEEFLTWLWFVIEKNQNFIKSFDPDFVALEVGNRVVLENRKKDAAERITIKGDGASLEEGILALKKGSLITELNIVYKSAELRWQFTLKGESLNISTLSIPSTGSAESEEDIEGVVLEKIFLYDKALQLIEKLYAHFTKLRVSDTWHSSESPLIRKWIQSS
;
A
#
# COMPACT_ATOMS: atom_id res chain seq x y z
N MET A 1 9.98 -24.99 17.04
CA MET A 1 8.97 -24.77 15.97
C MET A 1 8.36 -23.41 16.23
N LEU A 2 8.41 -22.51 15.26
CA LEU A 2 7.82 -21.17 15.41
C LEU A 2 6.29 -21.33 15.38
N ASP A 3 5.60 -20.91 16.44
CA ASP A 3 4.15 -20.88 16.43
C ASP A 3 3.69 -19.75 15.51
N VAL A 4 3.16 -20.11 14.33
CA VAL A 4 2.76 -19.16 13.29
C VAL A 4 1.67 -18.22 13.80
N ALA A 5 0.75 -18.68 14.65
CA ALA A 5 -0.32 -17.86 15.21
C ALA A 5 0.23 -16.80 16.17
N VAL A 6 1.22 -17.16 17.00
CA VAL A 6 1.92 -16.23 17.90
C VAL A 6 2.76 -15.24 17.11
N ALA A 7 3.48 -15.69 16.09
CA ALA A 7 4.28 -14.82 15.23
C ALA A 7 3.37 -13.82 14.49
N TYR A 8 2.25 -14.28 13.93
CA TYR A 8 1.27 -13.45 13.26
C TYR A 8 0.71 -12.36 14.20
N SER A 9 0.20 -12.74 15.36
CA SER A 9 -0.31 -11.79 16.35
C SER A 9 0.75 -10.78 16.82
N ARG A 10 2.00 -11.22 16.92
CA ARG A 10 3.12 -10.40 17.42
C ARG A 10 3.61 -9.38 16.42
N TYR A 11 3.55 -9.68 15.12
CA TYR A 11 4.13 -8.84 14.05
C TYR A 11 3.08 -8.14 13.16
N GLN A 12 1.81 -8.31 13.45
CA GLN A 12 0.71 -7.67 12.73
C GLN A 12 0.87 -6.15 12.61
N PHE A 13 1.42 -5.50 13.63
CA PHE A 13 1.66 -4.05 13.65
C PHE A 13 2.57 -3.57 12.51
N LEU A 14 3.47 -4.42 11.99
CA LEU A 14 4.38 -4.04 10.90
C LEU A 14 3.62 -3.72 9.61
N GLY A 15 2.55 -4.46 9.32
CA GLY A 15 1.72 -4.18 8.16
C GLY A 15 0.94 -2.87 8.30
N GLU A 16 0.43 -2.57 9.49
CA GLU A 16 -0.29 -1.33 9.77
C GLU A 16 0.66 -0.11 9.72
N GLU A 17 1.86 -0.23 10.28
CA GLU A 17 2.90 0.79 10.15
C GLU A 17 3.35 0.97 8.69
N PHE A 18 3.48 -0.13 7.92
CA PHE A 18 3.80 -0.08 6.50
C PHE A 18 2.75 0.68 5.71
N LEU A 19 1.46 0.40 5.91
CA LEU A 19 0.39 1.12 5.21
C LEU A 19 0.34 2.60 5.59
N THR A 20 0.60 2.94 6.86
CA THR A 20 0.67 4.33 7.31
C THR A 20 1.88 5.05 6.69
N TRP A 21 3.05 4.41 6.69
CA TRP A 21 4.24 4.92 6.01
C TRP A 21 4.02 5.08 4.51
N LEU A 22 3.39 4.10 3.87
CA LEU A 22 3.12 4.14 2.43
C LEU A 22 2.19 5.30 2.05
N TRP A 23 1.14 5.55 2.84
CA TRP A 23 0.29 6.72 2.62
C TRP A 23 1.06 8.02 2.79
N PHE A 24 1.88 8.13 3.84
CA PHE A 24 2.75 9.29 4.03
C PHE A 24 3.70 9.50 2.83
N VAL A 25 4.29 8.44 2.30
CA VAL A 25 5.16 8.49 1.11
C VAL A 25 4.39 8.97 -0.11
N ILE A 26 3.18 8.46 -0.34
CA ILE A 26 2.32 8.89 -1.44
C ILE A 26 2.06 10.39 -1.39
N GLU A 27 1.83 10.94 -0.20
CA GLU A 27 1.52 12.36 -0.02
C GLU A 27 2.75 13.28 -0.07
N LYS A 28 3.91 12.80 0.35
CA LYS A 28 5.05 13.68 0.62
C LYS A 28 6.26 13.45 -0.28
N ASN A 29 6.63 12.21 -0.55
CA ASN A 29 7.84 11.94 -1.32
C ASN A 29 7.86 10.53 -1.92
N GLN A 30 7.48 10.42 -3.17
CA GLN A 30 7.52 9.16 -3.93
C GLN A 30 8.70 9.07 -4.91
N ASN A 31 9.58 10.06 -4.97
CA ASN A 31 10.62 10.11 -6.00
C ASN A 31 11.61 8.94 -5.97
N PHE A 32 11.86 8.38 -4.77
CA PHE A 32 12.75 7.22 -4.63
C PHE A 32 12.23 5.97 -5.35
N ILE A 33 10.92 5.90 -5.64
CA ILE A 33 10.29 4.77 -6.35
C ILE A 33 10.83 4.65 -7.78
N LYS A 34 11.30 5.75 -8.37
CA LYS A 34 11.98 5.73 -9.68
C LYS A 34 13.23 4.85 -9.70
N SER A 35 13.85 4.61 -8.55
CA SER A 35 14.95 3.64 -8.45
C SER A 35 14.50 2.19 -8.58
N PHE A 36 13.22 1.91 -8.35
CA PHE A 36 12.61 0.60 -8.48
C PHE A 36 11.96 0.38 -9.84
N ASP A 37 11.40 1.45 -10.39
CA ASP A 37 10.74 1.50 -11.70
C ASP A 37 11.11 2.81 -12.40
N PRO A 38 11.99 2.78 -13.41
CA PRO A 38 12.41 3.98 -14.15
C PRO A 38 11.24 4.72 -14.82
N ASP A 39 10.20 4.00 -15.23
CA ASP A 39 9.01 4.53 -15.88
C ASP A 39 7.93 4.99 -14.88
N PHE A 40 8.24 4.98 -13.60
CA PHE A 40 7.32 5.37 -12.53
C PHE A 40 6.78 6.79 -12.73
N VAL A 41 5.46 6.92 -12.70
CA VAL A 41 4.76 8.20 -12.79
C VAL A 41 4.23 8.62 -11.42
N ALA A 42 3.37 7.79 -10.80
CA ALA A 42 2.78 8.10 -9.50
C ALA A 42 2.23 6.87 -8.77
N LEU A 43 2.21 6.95 -7.44
CA LEU A 43 1.28 6.24 -6.59
C LEU A 43 0.22 7.22 -6.08
N GLU A 44 -1.02 6.79 -6.05
CA GLU A 44 -2.15 7.56 -5.51
C GLU A 44 -2.94 6.67 -4.54
N VAL A 45 -3.49 7.28 -3.50
CA VAL A 45 -4.50 6.60 -2.69
C VAL A 45 -5.77 6.47 -3.54
N GLY A 46 -6.25 5.25 -3.66
CA GLY A 46 -7.42 4.94 -4.45
C GLY A 46 -8.73 5.23 -3.70
N ASN A 47 -9.77 4.53 -4.11
CA ASN A 47 -11.14 4.82 -3.68
C ASN A 47 -11.56 4.19 -2.35
N ARG A 48 -10.64 3.54 -1.61
CA ARG A 48 -10.97 2.88 -0.34
C ARG A 48 -9.80 2.88 0.63
N VAL A 49 -10.09 3.31 1.85
CA VAL A 49 -9.20 3.16 3.02
C VAL A 49 -10.02 2.58 4.16
N VAL A 50 -9.49 1.61 4.86
CA VAL A 50 -10.09 1.04 6.07
C VAL A 50 -9.17 1.29 7.25
N LEU A 51 -9.71 1.87 8.31
CA LEU A 51 -9.02 2.13 9.56
C LEU A 51 -9.75 1.42 10.71
N GLU A 52 -8.98 1.01 11.70
CA GLU A 52 -9.52 0.41 12.93
C GLU A 52 -8.99 1.15 14.15
N ASN A 53 -9.89 1.49 15.06
CA ASN A 53 -9.55 1.98 16.37
C ASN A 53 -9.77 0.85 17.40
N ARG A 54 -8.67 0.33 17.94
CA ARG A 54 -8.69 -0.77 18.91
C ARG A 54 -8.68 -0.23 20.34
N LYS A 55 -9.69 0.54 20.73
CA LYS A 55 -9.89 0.90 22.15
C LYS A 55 -10.34 -0.31 22.94
N LYS A 56 -10.00 -0.36 24.24
CA LYS A 56 -10.15 -1.53 25.10
C LYS A 56 -11.55 -2.18 25.12
N ASP A 57 -12.62 -1.43 24.80
CA ASP A 57 -13.99 -1.89 25.00
C ASP A 57 -14.84 -2.07 23.73
N ALA A 58 -14.37 -1.56 22.59
CA ALA A 58 -15.02 -1.77 21.30
C ALA A 58 -14.06 -1.44 20.13
N ALA A 59 -13.85 -2.40 19.24
CA ALA A 59 -13.14 -2.12 17.99
C ALA A 59 -14.08 -1.35 17.05
N GLU A 60 -13.72 -0.11 16.74
CA GLU A 60 -14.44 0.70 15.76
C GLU A 60 -13.73 0.60 14.41
N ARG A 61 -14.45 0.14 13.39
CA ARG A 61 -13.96 0.05 12.02
C ARG A 61 -14.55 1.19 11.19
N ILE A 62 -13.69 2.01 10.63
CA ILE A 62 -14.05 3.14 9.77
C ILE A 62 -13.68 2.76 8.33
N THR A 63 -14.64 2.75 7.42
CA THR A 63 -14.40 2.55 6.00
C THR A 63 -14.69 3.83 5.26
N ILE A 64 -13.65 4.40 4.65
CA ILE A 64 -13.74 5.60 3.84
C ILE A 64 -13.76 5.19 2.38
N LYS A 65 -14.76 5.65 1.64
CA LYS A 65 -14.94 5.39 0.22
C LYS A 65 -15.09 6.72 -0.52
N GLY A 66 -14.45 6.84 -1.68
CA GLY A 66 -14.57 8.01 -2.55
C GLY A 66 -13.24 8.48 -3.12
N ASP A 67 -13.28 9.23 -4.20
CA ASP A 67 -12.10 9.75 -4.86
C ASP A 67 -11.62 11.03 -4.16
N GLY A 68 -10.44 11.00 -3.57
CA GLY A 68 -9.70 12.17 -3.08
C GLY A 68 -10.27 12.93 -1.86
N ALA A 69 -11.60 13.09 -1.75
CA ALA A 69 -12.23 13.83 -0.66
C ALA A 69 -12.18 13.14 0.71
N SER A 70 -11.87 11.85 0.72
CA SER A 70 -11.81 11.02 1.93
C SER A 70 -10.49 11.09 2.68
N LEU A 71 -9.49 11.80 2.16
CA LEU A 71 -8.17 11.92 2.79
C LEU A 71 -8.26 12.64 4.15
N GLU A 72 -9.06 13.69 4.24
CA GLU A 72 -9.22 14.45 5.49
C GLU A 72 -9.84 13.60 6.61
N GLU A 73 -10.88 12.80 6.29
CA GLU A 73 -11.50 11.91 7.26
C GLU A 73 -10.53 10.83 7.72
N GLY A 74 -9.72 10.29 6.82
CA GLY A 74 -8.69 9.30 7.12
C GLY A 74 -7.60 9.87 8.04
N ILE A 75 -7.11 11.06 7.75
CA ILE A 75 -6.14 11.76 8.60
C ILE A 75 -6.76 12.06 9.98
N LEU A 76 -8.03 12.48 10.03
CA LEU A 76 -8.72 12.69 11.29
C LEU A 76 -8.83 11.41 12.12
N ALA A 77 -9.09 10.27 11.48
CA ALA A 77 -9.11 8.96 12.14
C ALA A 77 -7.71 8.58 12.66
N LEU A 78 -6.64 8.82 11.88
CA LEU A 78 -5.26 8.62 12.33
C LEU A 78 -4.91 9.50 13.54
N LYS A 79 -5.35 10.78 13.55
CA LYS A 79 -5.18 11.67 14.72
C LYS A 79 -5.84 11.11 15.98
N LYS A 80 -6.96 10.41 15.84
CA LYS A 80 -7.67 9.76 16.95
C LYS A 80 -7.05 8.42 17.38
N GLY A 81 -5.94 8.01 16.71
CA GLY A 81 -5.20 6.78 17.02
C GLY A 81 -5.72 5.53 16.31
N SER A 82 -6.49 5.70 15.24
CA SER A 82 -6.85 4.58 14.36
C SER A 82 -5.62 4.11 13.56
N LEU A 83 -5.60 2.83 13.20
CA LEU A 83 -4.57 2.17 12.40
C LEU A 83 -5.13 1.85 11.02
N ILE A 84 -4.33 2.00 9.97
CA ILE A 84 -4.75 1.62 8.61
C ILE A 84 -4.64 0.11 8.48
N THR A 85 -5.76 -0.54 8.20
CA THR A 85 -5.82 -1.99 8.00
C THR A 85 -5.96 -2.41 6.55
N GLU A 86 -6.55 -1.55 5.70
CA GLU A 86 -6.61 -1.75 4.25
C GLU A 86 -6.37 -0.41 3.53
N LEU A 87 -5.56 -0.43 2.47
CA LEU A 87 -5.27 0.72 1.63
C LEU A 87 -5.41 0.34 0.16
N ASN A 88 -6.34 0.97 -0.53
CA ASN A 88 -6.45 0.88 -1.98
C ASN A 88 -5.46 1.85 -2.62
N ILE A 89 -4.71 1.37 -3.62
CA ILE A 89 -3.63 2.09 -4.27
C ILE A 89 -3.84 2.05 -5.78
N VAL A 90 -3.60 3.18 -6.41
CA VAL A 90 -3.45 3.30 -7.85
C VAL A 90 -1.96 3.50 -8.14
N TYR A 91 -1.40 2.61 -8.95
CA TYR A 91 -0.03 2.67 -9.43
C TYR A 91 -0.02 3.02 -10.92
N LYS A 92 0.79 4.02 -11.28
CA LYS A 92 0.96 4.49 -12.65
C LYS A 92 2.44 4.37 -13.05
N SER A 93 2.69 3.73 -14.19
CA SER A 93 4.03 3.57 -14.78
C SER A 93 3.93 3.68 -16.29
N ALA A 94 4.65 4.60 -16.91
CA ALA A 94 4.42 5.05 -18.27
C ALA A 94 2.91 5.36 -18.49
N GLU A 95 2.30 4.79 -19.52
CA GLU A 95 0.87 4.95 -19.82
C GLU A 95 -0.02 3.88 -19.14
N LEU A 96 0.58 3.01 -18.33
CA LEU A 96 -0.10 1.87 -17.71
C LEU A 96 -0.59 2.21 -16.31
N ARG A 97 -1.75 1.64 -15.93
CA ARG A 97 -2.39 1.87 -14.65
C ARG A 97 -2.83 0.56 -14.01
N TRP A 98 -2.39 0.35 -12.78
CA TRP A 98 -2.83 -0.74 -11.89
C TRP A 98 -3.65 -0.16 -10.75
N GLN A 99 -4.54 -0.97 -10.22
CA GLN A 99 -5.24 -0.65 -8.97
C GLN A 99 -5.36 -1.91 -8.13
N PHE A 100 -5.01 -1.82 -6.85
CA PHE A 100 -5.04 -2.95 -5.93
C PHE A 100 -5.27 -2.49 -4.50
N THR A 101 -5.69 -3.42 -3.65
CA THR A 101 -5.85 -3.17 -2.21
C THR A 101 -4.85 -4.00 -1.43
N LEU A 102 -4.07 -3.33 -0.59
CA LEU A 102 -3.18 -3.97 0.38
C LEU A 102 -3.90 -4.13 1.71
N LYS A 103 -3.77 -5.31 2.32
CA LYS A 103 -4.23 -5.61 3.68
C LYS A 103 -3.04 -5.64 4.62
N GLY A 104 -3.02 -4.78 5.64
CA GLY A 104 -1.91 -4.67 6.59
C GLY A 104 -1.72 -5.94 7.42
N GLU A 105 -2.80 -6.60 7.79
CA GLU A 105 -2.77 -7.79 8.62
C GLU A 105 -1.95 -8.96 8.03
N SER A 106 -2.07 -9.18 6.72
CA SER A 106 -1.47 -10.32 6.03
C SER A 106 -0.51 -9.92 4.92
N LEU A 107 -0.38 -8.61 4.64
CA LEU A 107 0.32 -8.04 3.47
C LEU A 107 -0.18 -8.63 2.14
N ASN A 108 -1.40 -9.16 2.14
CA ASN A 108 -2.02 -9.70 0.95
C ASN A 108 -2.53 -8.58 0.04
N ILE A 109 -2.41 -8.86 -1.24
CA ILE A 109 -3.02 -8.05 -2.28
C ILE A 109 -4.41 -8.62 -2.56
N SER A 110 -5.41 -7.77 -2.54
CA SER A 110 -6.76 -8.09 -2.98
C SER A 110 -7.22 -7.13 -4.07
N THR A 111 -8.18 -7.57 -4.88
CA THR A 111 -8.76 -6.74 -5.94
C THR A 111 -7.74 -6.14 -6.92
N LEU A 112 -6.71 -6.91 -7.32
CA LEU A 112 -5.72 -6.44 -8.28
C LEU A 112 -6.33 -6.33 -9.68
N SER A 113 -6.43 -5.10 -10.16
CA SER A 113 -6.76 -4.75 -11.53
C SER A 113 -5.48 -4.37 -12.26
N ILE A 114 -5.18 -5.05 -13.34
CA ILE A 114 -4.04 -4.77 -14.22
C ILE A 114 -4.48 -3.91 -15.40
N PRO A 115 -3.55 -3.26 -16.12
CA PRO A 115 -3.85 -2.60 -17.39
C PRO A 115 -4.53 -3.52 -18.39
N SER A 116 -5.31 -2.94 -19.29
CA SER A 116 -5.94 -3.69 -20.36
C SER A 116 -4.88 -4.30 -21.29
N THR A 117 -5.01 -5.58 -21.55
CA THR A 117 -4.21 -6.30 -22.55
C THR A 117 -4.97 -6.39 -23.88
N GLY A 118 -4.26 -6.67 -24.96
CA GLY A 118 -4.88 -6.95 -26.26
C GLY A 118 -5.87 -8.12 -26.19
N SER A 119 -6.78 -8.19 -27.14
CA SER A 119 -7.65 -9.36 -27.34
C SER A 119 -6.94 -10.38 -28.23
N ALA A 120 -7.04 -11.66 -27.87
CA ALA A 120 -6.56 -12.74 -28.74
C ALA A 120 -7.55 -12.94 -29.89
N GLU A 121 -7.09 -12.88 -31.15
CA GLU A 121 -7.88 -13.15 -32.34
C GLU A 121 -7.59 -14.55 -32.87
N SER A 122 -6.49 -15.18 -32.45
CA SER A 122 -6.06 -16.52 -32.84
C SER A 122 -5.54 -17.33 -31.65
N GLU A 123 -5.34 -18.65 -31.80
CA GLU A 123 -4.72 -19.48 -30.75
C GLU A 123 -3.27 -19.07 -30.47
N GLU A 124 -2.54 -18.60 -31.47
CA GLU A 124 -1.15 -18.11 -31.28
C GLU A 124 -1.11 -16.80 -30.45
N ASP A 125 -2.14 -15.96 -30.56
CA ASP A 125 -2.25 -14.72 -29.80
C ASP A 125 -2.57 -14.98 -28.32
N ILE A 126 -3.20 -16.10 -27.98
CA ILE A 126 -3.58 -16.46 -26.61
C ILE A 126 -2.33 -16.53 -25.73
N GLU A 127 -1.26 -17.19 -26.18
CA GLU A 127 -0.03 -17.32 -25.42
C GLU A 127 0.59 -15.95 -25.15
N GLY A 128 0.65 -15.07 -26.16
CA GLY A 128 1.14 -13.70 -26.01
C GLY A 128 0.36 -12.89 -24.99
N VAL A 129 -0.98 -12.96 -25.05
CA VAL A 129 -1.85 -12.25 -24.08
C VAL A 129 -1.67 -12.79 -22.65
N VAL A 130 -1.50 -14.11 -22.50
CA VAL A 130 -1.26 -14.71 -21.18
C VAL A 130 0.08 -14.27 -20.61
N LEU A 131 1.13 -14.28 -21.42
CA LEU A 131 2.46 -13.81 -20.99
C LEU A 131 2.45 -12.33 -20.63
N GLU A 132 1.75 -11.50 -21.41
CA GLU A 132 1.58 -10.08 -21.09
C GLU A 132 0.87 -9.88 -19.75
N LYS A 133 -0.21 -10.60 -19.47
CA LYS A 133 -0.91 -10.55 -18.18
C LYS A 133 0.00 -10.97 -17.03
N ILE A 134 0.76 -12.06 -17.18
CA ILE A 134 1.70 -12.52 -16.15
C ILE A 134 2.73 -11.42 -15.87
N PHE A 135 3.30 -10.81 -16.89
CA PHE A 135 4.24 -9.69 -16.74
C PHE A 135 3.63 -8.51 -16.00
N LEU A 136 2.39 -8.14 -16.32
CA LEU A 136 1.70 -7.02 -15.67
C LEU A 136 1.39 -7.32 -14.19
N TYR A 137 0.99 -8.56 -13.86
CA TYR A 137 0.84 -9.00 -12.47
C TYR A 137 2.17 -8.95 -11.72
N ASP A 138 3.22 -9.51 -12.32
CA ASP A 138 4.55 -9.57 -11.71
C ASP A 138 5.11 -8.16 -11.43
N LYS A 139 4.91 -7.21 -12.36
CA LYS A 139 5.34 -5.82 -12.18
C LYS A 139 4.71 -5.19 -10.92
N ALA A 140 3.42 -5.41 -10.67
CA ALA A 140 2.76 -4.91 -9.46
C ALA A 140 3.29 -5.57 -8.18
N LEU A 141 3.49 -6.89 -8.21
CA LEU A 141 4.04 -7.65 -7.09
C LEU A 141 5.46 -7.19 -6.74
N GLN A 142 6.32 -7.04 -7.73
CA GLN A 142 7.70 -6.58 -7.55
C GLN A 142 7.76 -5.17 -6.95
N LEU A 143 6.88 -4.26 -7.37
CA LEU A 143 6.81 -2.94 -6.75
C LEU A 143 6.51 -3.04 -5.25
N ILE A 144 5.50 -3.83 -4.88
CA ILE A 144 5.09 -3.98 -3.48
C ILE A 144 6.20 -4.61 -2.64
N GLU A 145 6.86 -5.65 -3.17
CA GLU A 145 8.00 -6.29 -2.50
C GLU A 145 9.15 -5.30 -2.26
N LYS A 146 9.48 -4.49 -3.27
CA LYS A 146 10.54 -3.47 -3.14
C LYS A 146 10.17 -2.37 -2.15
N LEU A 147 8.92 -1.91 -2.15
CA LEU A 147 8.41 -0.93 -1.19
C LEU A 147 8.47 -1.48 0.24
N TYR A 148 8.02 -2.72 0.44
CA TYR A 148 8.05 -3.35 1.75
C TYR A 148 9.48 -3.63 2.22
N ALA A 149 10.36 -4.07 1.34
CA ALA A 149 11.79 -4.25 1.65
C ALA A 149 12.47 -2.92 2.00
N HIS A 150 12.11 -1.83 1.33
CA HIS A 150 12.60 -0.49 1.65
C HIS A 150 12.10 -0.05 3.03
N PHE A 151 10.80 -0.19 3.29
CA PHE A 151 10.20 0.13 4.58
C PHE A 151 10.85 -0.66 5.73
N THR A 152 11.04 -1.97 5.58
CA THR A 152 11.62 -2.81 6.64
C THR A 152 13.07 -2.42 6.95
N LYS A 153 13.88 -2.11 5.93
CA LYS A 153 15.25 -1.58 6.12
C LYS A 153 15.23 -0.25 6.87
N LEU A 154 14.33 0.65 6.48
CA LEU A 154 14.16 1.93 7.13
C LEU A 154 13.69 1.76 8.58
N ARG A 155 12.71 0.88 8.81
CA ARG A 155 12.11 0.62 10.12
C ARG A 155 13.10 0.11 11.17
N VAL A 156 14.11 -0.66 10.75
CA VAL A 156 15.15 -1.17 11.65
C VAL A 156 16.38 -0.27 11.73
N SER A 157 16.41 0.84 10.98
CA SER A 157 17.52 1.79 11.01
C SER A 157 17.35 2.86 12.10
N ASP A 158 18.45 3.47 12.50
CA ASP A 158 18.44 4.60 13.47
C ASP A 158 17.65 5.81 12.93
N THR A 159 17.56 5.96 11.60
CA THR A 159 16.79 7.01 10.93
C THR A 159 15.30 6.91 11.17
N TRP A 160 14.77 5.72 11.46
CA TRP A 160 13.34 5.56 11.75
C TRP A 160 12.91 6.40 12.95
N HIS A 161 13.61 6.28 14.07
CA HIS A 161 13.25 7.00 15.29
C HIS A 161 13.69 8.47 15.28
N SER A 162 14.80 8.78 14.64
CA SER A 162 15.37 10.13 14.62
C SER A 162 14.72 11.04 13.57
N SER A 163 14.18 10.51 12.49
CA SER A 163 13.67 11.29 11.36
C SER A 163 12.29 10.85 10.89
N GLU A 164 12.12 9.59 10.42
CA GLU A 164 10.93 9.15 9.71
C GLU A 164 9.66 9.16 10.57
N SER A 165 9.71 8.52 11.74
CA SER A 165 8.56 8.48 12.65
C SER A 165 8.13 9.87 13.13
N PRO A 166 9.03 10.81 13.47
CA PRO A 166 8.69 12.21 13.75
C PRO A 166 8.02 12.91 12.55
N LEU A 167 8.50 12.69 11.32
CA LEU A 167 7.91 13.30 10.14
C LEU A 167 6.50 12.76 9.85
N ILE A 168 6.27 11.46 10.00
CA ILE A 168 4.94 10.85 9.88
C ILE A 168 4.00 11.43 10.93
N ARG A 169 4.43 11.53 12.19
CA ARG A 169 3.60 12.12 13.26
C ARG A 169 3.27 13.58 12.98
N LYS A 170 4.26 14.36 12.52
CA LYS A 170 4.03 15.75 12.12
C LYS A 170 3.05 15.86 10.97
N TRP A 171 3.17 15.01 9.97
CA TRP A 171 2.23 14.94 8.85
C TRP A 171 0.80 14.66 9.33
N ILE A 172 0.61 13.63 10.16
CA ILE A 172 -0.71 13.31 10.72
C ILE A 172 -1.28 14.52 11.50
N GLN A 173 -0.45 15.25 12.24
CA GLN A 173 -0.91 16.38 13.06
C GLN A 173 -1.21 17.65 12.25
N SER A 174 -0.51 17.89 11.16
CA SER A 174 -0.56 19.13 10.37
C SER A 174 -1.52 19.12 9.17
N SER A 175 -2.07 17.94 8.82
CA SER A 175 -2.98 17.77 7.67
C SER A 175 -4.44 18.01 8.02
#